data_971be856415355fd05896497161e7fd8
#
_entry.id   971be856415355fd05896497161e7fd8
#
_cell.length_a   1.000
_cell.length_b   1.000
_cell.length_c   1.000
_cell.angle_alpha   90.00
_cell.angle_beta   90.00
_cell.angle_gamma   90.00
#
_symmetry.space_group_name_H-M   'P 1'
#
loop_
_entity.id
_entity.type
_entity.pdbx_description
1 polymer ?
#
loop_
_entity_poly.entity_id
_entity_poly.type
_entity_poly.pdbx_seq_one_letter_code
_entity_poly.pdbx_strand_id
1 'polypeptide(L)'
;MKEFYKKRFALTDGGARNLSKATLASFFVYCINMLPAILLMIFAQEVLENMGKSNGFYIVFSVLTLIAMYILLSIEYDKLYNTTYQESADLRIRTAENLSKLPLSYFSKHDISDISQTIMADIEGIEHAMSHSIPKVGGMVLFFPLISVMMLAGNVKMGLAVIIPSILSFIFIPLSKKYQVNGQNRYYDVLRKNSESFQENIEMQMEIKAYNLSKDIKDDLYKKMEDSERVHLKAEVTTILTLSISSIFSFISLAVVIFVGVNLIINKEINSLYLIGYLLAAMKIKDSLDASKEGLMEIFYLSPKIERLKEIQNQDLQEGDDYSLKKFDIDLKDVEFAYNKDAKVLNGVSFKAKQGEVTALVGASGCGKTTILKLISRLYDYDKGQILIDGKDIKEISTESLFDKVSIVFQDVVLFNQSIMENIRIGKQDASDEEVKRAAKLANCTDFIEKMDKGFDTVIGENGAELSGGERQRLSIARAFLKDAPILILDEITASLDVNNEKKIQESLNNLVKDKTVVIISHRMKSIKNADKIVVLQNGRVESEGKHEELLQKSKIYKNLIEKTKMAEEFIY
;
A
#
# COMPACT_ATOMS: atom_id res chain seq x y z
N MET A 1 -20.43 -1.10 18.31
CA MET A 1 -19.01 -1.48 18.42
C MET A 1 -18.45 -1.93 17.06
N LYS A 2 -19.00 -2.97 16.41
CA LYS A 2 -18.53 -3.48 15.10
C LYS A 2 -18.40 -2.37 14.06
N GLU A 3 -19.48 -1.61 13.77
CA GLU A 3 -19.45 -0.53 12.76
C GLU A 3 -18.46 0.60 13.09
N PHE A 4 -18.29 0.90 14.38
CA PHE A 4 -17.28 1.85 14.83
C PHE A 4 -15.86 1.37 14.49
N TYR A 5 -15.53 0.11 14.80
CA TYR A 5 -14.22 -0.45 14.53
C TYR A 5 -13.95 -0.57 13.03
N LYS A 6 -14.93 -1.03 12.25
CA LYS A 6 -14.83 -1.12 10.79
C LYS A 6 -14.44 0.23 10.18
N LYS A 7 -15.20 1.28 10.48
CA LYS A 7 -14.97 2.63 9.93
C LYS A 7 -13.70 3.29 10.47
N ARG A 8 -13.41 3.09 11.77
CA ARG A 8 -12.28 3.77 12.42
C ARG A 8 -10.95 3.20 11.99
N PHE A 9 -10.83 1.88 11.85
CA PHE A 9 -9.56 1.17 11.61
C PHE A 9 -9.46 0.53 10.22
N ALA A 10 -10.36 0.82 9.30
CA ALA A 10 -10.37 0.30 7.92
C ALA A 10 -10.42 -1.24 7.83
N LEU A 11 -11.10 -1.91 8.79
CA LEU A 11 -11.15 -3.35 8.90
C LEU A 11 -12.22 -3.97 7.99
N THR A 12 -12.06 -5.28 7.76
CA THR A 12 -13.12 -6.09 7.15
C THR A 12 -14.30 -6.27 8.11
N ASP A 13 -15.43 -6.78 7.61
CA ASP A 13 -16.58 -7.13 8.46
C ASP A 13 -16.24 -8.23 9.48
N GLY A 14 -15.36 -9.16 9.09
CA GLY A 14 -14.83 -10.24 9.93
C GLY A 14 -13.96 -9.69 11.04
N GLY A 15 -12.94 -8.89 10.66
CA GLY A 15 -12.01 -8.29 11.60
C GLY A 15 -12.68 -7.38 12.63
N ALA A 16 -13.61 -6.52 12.19
CA ALA A 16 -14.37 -5.66 13.09
C ALA A 16 -15.24 -6.44 14.09
N ARG A 17 -15.82 -7.58 13.67
CA ARG A 17 -16.57 -8.48 14.54
C ARG A 17 -15.66 -9.16 15.56
N ASN A 18 -14.52 -9.66 15.12
CA ASN A 18 -13.54 -10.32 15.97
C ASN A 18 -12.93 -9.36 16.99
N LEU A 19 -12.57 -8.14 16.55
CA LEU A 19 -12.08 -7.09 17.44
C LEU A 19 -13.10 -6.70 18.52
N SER A 20 -14.41 -6.69 18.18
CA SER A 20 -15.48 -6.48 19.16
C SER A 20 -15.56 -7.61 20.19
N LYS A 21 -15.35 -8.87 19.78
CA LYS A 21 -15.29 -10.02 20.70
C LYS A 21 -14.05 -9.97 21.58
N ALA A 22 -12.89 -9.60 21.01
CA ALA A 22 -11.65 -9.40 21.74
C ALA A 22 -11.80 -8.32 22.83
N THR A 23 -12.45 -7.19 22.50
CA THR A 23 -12.77 -6.12 23.47
C THR A 23 -13.61 -6.63 24.63
N LEU A 24 -14.64 -7.45 24.34
CA LEU A 24 -15.45 -8.05 25.41
C LEU A 24 -14.67 -9.07 26.25
N ALA A 25 -13.80 -9.85 25.64
CA ALA A 25 -12.92 -10.77 26.37
C ALA A 25 -11.99 -10.00 27.32
N SER A 26 -11.35 -8.93 26.85
CA SER A 26 -10.50 -8.06 27.70
C SER A 26 -11.30 -7.41 28.84
N PHE A 27 -12.54 -6.99 28.60
CA PHE A 27 -13.41 -6.53 29.67
C PHE A 27 -13.61 -7.59 30.77
N PHE A 28 -13.93 -8.84 30.41
CA PHE A 28 -14.08 -9.92 31.37
C PHE A 28 -12.78 -10.28 32.10
N VAL A 29 -11.64 -10.16 31.41
CA VAL A 29 -10.32 -10.32 32.04
C VAL A 29 -10.06 -9.23 33.08
N TYR A 30 -10.43 -7.98 32.84
CA TYR A 30 -10.38 -6.94 33.87
C TYR A 30 -11.25 -7.26 35.08
N CYS A 31 -12.47 -7.78 34.86
CA CYS A 31 -13.36 -8.20 35.95
C CYS A 31 -12.77 -9.35 36.78
N ILE A 32 -12.26 -10.40 36.13
CA ILE A 32 -11.72 -11.58 36.83
C ILE A 32 -10.46 -11.24 37.63
N ASN A 33 -9.64 -10.30 37.15
CA ASN A 33 -8.43 -9.83 37.83
C ASN A 33 -8.69 -9.10 39.14
N MET A 34 -9.97 -8.77 39.45
CA MET A 34 -10.38 -8.24 40.76
C MET A 34 -10.61 -9.34 41.79
N LEU A 35 -10.86 -10.60 41.38
CA LEU A 35 -11.16 -11.69 42.33
C LEU A 35 -10.06 -11.97 43.36
N PRO A 36 -8.76 -11.96 43.03
CA PRO A 36 -7.72 -12.12 44.05
C PRO A 36 -7.73 -11.03 45.13
N ALA A 37 -8.04 -9.78 44.74
CA ALA A 37 -8.15 -8.67 45.67
C ALA A 37 -9.38 -8.85 46.59
N ILE A 38 -10.51 -9.33 46.04
CA ILE A 38 -11.71 -9.66 46.82
C ILE A 38 -11.42 -10.80 47.79
N LEU A 39 -10.71 -11.84 47.38
CA LEU A 39 -10.31 -12.95 48.23
C LEU A 39 -9.43 -12.49 49.38
N LEU A 40 -8.45 -11.61 49.10
CA LEU A 40 -7.60 -11.02 50.12
C LEU A 40 -8.38 -10.18 51.12
N MET A 41 -9.41 -9.45 50.66
CA MET A 41 -10.31 -8.69 51.52
C MET A 41 -11.11 -9.60 52.47
N ILE A 42 -11.69 -10.70 51.96
CA ILE A 42 -12.42 -11.68 52.74
C ILE A 42 -11.50 -12.29 53.81
N PHE A 43 -10.25 -12.63 53.45
CA PHE A 43 -9.28 -13.16 54.39
C PHE A 43 -8.88 -12.14 55.47
N ALA A 44 -8.62 -10.88 55.06
CA ALA A 44 -8.30 -9.81 56.01
C ALA A 44 -9.45 -9.55 57.00
N GLN A 45 -10.70 -9.64 56.54
CA GLN A 45 -11.87 -9.51 57.39
C GLN A 45 -11.93 -10.60 58.47
N GLU A 46 -11.66 -11.85 58.08
CA GLU A 46 -11.65 -12.96 59.05
C GLU A 46 -10.56 -12.81 60.11
N VAL A 47 -9.35 -12.42 59.70
CA VAL A 47 -8.26 -12.21 60.63
C VAL A 47 -8.55 -11.10 61.63
N LEU A 48 -9.22 -10.03 61.20
CA LEU A 48 -9.54 -8.86 62.04
C LEU A 48 -10.77 -9.06 62.92
N GLU A 49 -11.77 -9.81 62.42
CA GLU A 49 -13.09 -9.96 63.10
C GLU A 49 -13.25 -11.32 63.78
N ASN A 50 -12.23 -12.20 63.77
CA ASN A 50 -12.25 -13.57 64.33
C ASN A 50 -13.41 -14.45 63.83
N MET A 51 -13.94 -14.19 62.63
CA MET A 51 -15.03 -14.93 62.00
C MET A 51 -14.47 -15.96 61.00
N GLY A 52 -14.00 -17.11 61.51
CA GLY A 52 -13.28 -18.09 60.73
C GLY A 52 -14.10 -18.86 59.70
N LYS A 53 -13.86 -18.68 58.42
CA LYS A 53 -14.20 -19.63 57.35
C LYS A 53 -13.19 -20.77 57.34
N SER A 54 -13.59 -21.97 56.92
CA SER A 54 -12.68 -23.12 56.86
C SER A 54 -11.54 -22.90 55.85
N ASN A 55 -10.34 -23.42 56.10
CA ASN A 55 -9.24 -23.44 55.15
C ASN A 55 -9.64 -23.99 53.76
N GLY A 56 -10.61 -24.95 53.75
CA GLY A 56 -11.19 -25.50 52.55
C GLY A 56 -11.89 -24.45 51.66
N PHE A 57 -12.55 -23.43 52.23
CA PHE A 57 -13.16 -22.34 51.49
C PHE A 57 -12.12 -21.55 50.68
N TYR A 58 -10.99 -21.17 51.28
CA TYR A 58 -9.94 -20.43 50.63
C TYR A 58 -9.27 -21.24 49.51
N ILE A 59 -9.03 -22.52 49.76
CA ILE A 59 -8.44 -23.41 48.75
C ILE A 59 -9.39 -23.55 47.57
N VAL A 60 -10.65 -23.88 47.80
CA VAL A 60 -11.64 -24.04 46.71
C VAL A 60 -11.84 -22.74 45.94
N PHE A 61 -12.00 -21.60 46.62
CA PHE A 61 -12.17 -20.31 45.98
C PHE A 61 -10.93 -19.94 45.12
N SER A 62 -9.73 -20.14 45.65
CA SER A 62 -8.48 -19.88 44.92
C SER A 62 -8.36 -20.76 43.66
N VAL A 63 -8.64 -22.06 43.78
CA VAL A 63 -8.60 -23.00 42.64
C VAL A 63 -9.62 -22.61 41.58
N LEU A 64 -10.87 -22.32 41.98
CA LEU A 64 -11.91 -21.87 41.04
C LEU A 64 -11.54 -20.55 40.34
N THR A 65 -10.96 -19.61 41.09
CA THR A 65 -10.47 -18.33 40.52
C THR A 65 -9.36 -18.58 39.49
N LEU A 66 -8.38 -19.43 39.79
CA LEU A 66 -7.29 -19.76 38.87
C LEU A 66 -7.81 -20.46 37.60
N ILE A 67 -8.76 -21.40 37.76
CA ILE A 67 -9.41 -22.06 36.61
C ILE A 67 -10.15 -21.04 35.73
N ALA A 68 -10.96 -20.17 36.37
CA ALA A 68 -11.69 -19.13 35.65
C ALA A 68 -10.78 -18.13 34.96
N MET A 69 -9.68 -17.71 35.62
CA MET A 69 -8.66 -16.86 35.02
C MET A 69 -7.99 -17.55 33.82
N TYR A 70 -7.61 -18.81 33.94
CA TYR A 70 -7.02 -19.57 32.82
C TYR A 70 -7.95 -19.63 31.61
N ILE A 71 -9.23 -19.97 31.83
CA ILE A 71 -10.24 -20.05 30.77
C ILE A 71 -10.42 -18.69 30.06
N LEU A 72 -10.61 -17.62 30.85
CA LEU A 72 -10.82 -16.27 30.28
C LEU A 72 -9.59 -15.73 29.58
N LEU A 73 -8.38 -15.92 30.11
CA LEU A 73 -7.14 -15.55 29.49
C LEU A 73 -6.88 -16.35 28.20
N SER A 74 -7.23 -17.65 28.19
CA SER A 74 -7.13 -18.47 26.98
C SER A 74 -8.08 -17.99 25.87
N ILE A 75 -9.33 -17.63 26.23
CA ILE A 75 -10.31 -17.04 25.30
C ILE A 75 -9.82 -15.68 24.80
N GLU A 76 -9.32 -14.83 25.68
CA GLU A 76 -8.76 -13.53 25.30
C GLU A 76 -7.59 -13.70 24.34
N TYR A 77 -6.65 -14.59 24.65
CA TYR A 77 -5.49 -14.88 23.81
C TYR A 77 -5.91 -15.31 22.38
N ASP A 78 -6.85 -16.27 22.28
CA ASP A 78 -7.36 -16.70 20.99
C ASP A 78 -7.96 -15.53 20.18
N LYS A 79 -8.76 -14.67 20.83
CA LYS A 79 -9.41 -13.53 20.17
C LYS A 79 -8.44 -12.37 19.86
N LEU A 80 -7.37 -12.20 20.65
CA LEU A 80 -6.37 -11.17 20.41
C LEU A 80 -5.40 -11.55 19.29
N TYR A 81 -4.94 -12.79 19.24
CA TYR A 81 -3.84 -13.18 18.35
C TYR A 81 -4.32 -13.92 17.10
N ASN A 82 -4.98 -15.06 17.23
CA ASN A 82 -5.32 -15.88 16.07
C ASN A 82 -6.21 -15.14 15.06
N THR A 83 -7.20 -14.39 15.54
CA THR A 83 -8.13 -13.67 14.65
C THR A 83 -7.52 -12.40 14.07
N THR A 84 -6.54 -11.80 14.76
CA THR A 84 -5.83 -10.59 14.28
C THR A 84 -4.88 -10.92 13.14
N TYR A 85 -4.12 -12.01 13.22
CA TYR A 85 -3.25 -12.45 12.14
C TYR A 85 -4.02 -12.78 10.86
N GLN A 86 -5.20 -13.40 10.99
CA GLN A 86 -6.08 -13.65 9.83
C GLN A 86 -6.53 -12.33 9.19
N GLU A 87 -6.99 -11.37 9.99
CA GLU A 87 -7.40 -10.06 9.49
C GLU A 87 -6.26 -9.30 8.81
N SER A 88 -5.04 -9.38 9.36
CA SER A 88 -3.85 -8.77 8.77
C SER A 88 -3.53 -9.36 7.40
N ALA A 89 -3.63 -10.69 7.25
CA ALA A 89 -3.46 -11.36 5.96
C ALA A 89 -4.55 -10.94 4.96
N ASP A 90 -5.82 -10.91 5.40
CA ASP A 90 -6.95 -10.49 4.57
C ASP A 90 -6.82 -9.03 4.11
N LEU A 91 -6.35 -8.14 4.99
CA LEU A 91 -6.08 -6.73 4.65
C LEU A 91 -4.97 -6.60 3.60
N ARG A 92 -3.87 -7.36 3.73
CA ARG A 92 -2.77 -7.35 2.74
C ARG A 92 -3.25 -7.85 1.39
N ILE A 93 -3.95 -8.99 1.36
CA ILE A 93 -4.50 -9.58 0.13
C ILE A 93 -5.46 -8.59 -0.55
N ARG A 94 -6.42 -8.08 0.20
CA ARG A 94 -7.41 -7.12 -0.32
C ARG A 94 -6.77 -5.83 -0.83
N THR A 95 -5.73 -5.33 -0.14
CA THR A 95 -5.01 -4.14 -0.59
C THR A 95 -4.25 -4.42 -1.87
N ALA A 96 -3.61 -5.60 -2.00
CA ALA A 96 -2.95 -6.03 -3.23
C ALA A 96 -3.95 -6.22 -4.39
N GLU A 97 -5.12 -6.81 -4.14
CA GLU A 97 -6.20 -6.93 -5.12
C GLU A 97 -6.72 -5.55 -5.59
N ASN A 98 -6.89 -4.60 -4.66
CA ASN A 98 -7.27 -3.24 -5.05
C ASN A 98 -6.20 -2.58 -5.91
N LEU A 99 -4.92 -2.69 -5.51
CA LEU A 99 -3.81 -2.14 -6.28
C LEU A 99 -3.74 -2.70 -7.70
N SER A 100 -4.01 -3.99 -7.89
CA SER A 100 -4.00 -4.61 -9.23
C SER A 100 -5.09 -4.04 -10.17
N LYS A 101 -6.14 -3.43 -9.61
CA LYS A 101 -7.25 -2.82 -10.34
C LYS A 101 -7.13 -1.29 -10.48
N LEU A 102 -6.06 -0.70 -9.95
CA LEU A 102 -5.84 0.75 -10.09
C LEU A 102 -5.22 1.09 -11.44
N PRO A 103 -5.57 2.23 -12.03
CA PRO A 103 -4.91 2.71 -13.25
C PRO A 103 -3.43 3.01 -13.01
N LEU A 104 -2.61 2.89 -14.04
CA LEU A 104 -1.18 3.21 -13.96
C LEU A 104 -0.93 4.67 -13.54
N SER A 105 -1.89 5.55 -13.76
CA SER A 105 -1.86 6.94 -13.30
C SER A 105 -1.73 7.08 -11.77
N TYR A 106 -2.21 6.11 -11.02
CA TYR A 106 -2.03 6.06 -9.57
C TYR A 106 -0.55 5.87 -9.21
N PHE A 107 0.08 4.86 -9.80
CA PHE A 107 1.50 4.54 -9.54
C PHE A 107 2.48 5.60 -10.05
N SER A 108 2.10 6.38 -11.07
CA SER A 108 2.93 7.51 -11.53
C SER A 108 2.88 8.74 -10.63
N LYS A 109 1.90 8.82 -9.72
CA LYS A 109 1.70 9.93 -8.78
C LYS A 109 2.12 9.60 -7.35
N HIS A 110 2.30 8.32 -7.04
CA HIS A 110 2.64 7.82 -5.72
C HIS A 110 3.97 7.07 -5.79
N ASP A 111 4.80 7.23 -4.77
CA ASP A 111 6.05 6.49 -4.69
C ASP A 111 5.73 5.00 -4.40
N ILE A 112 6.38 4.11 -5.15
CA ILE A 112 6.23 2.65 -4.99
C ILE A 112 6.69 2.23 -3.59
N SER A 113 7.70 2.91 -3.03
CA SER A 113 8.18 2.63 -1.67
C SER A 113 7.13 2.95 -0.61
N ASP A 114 6.35 4.04 -0.77
CA ASP A 114 5.25 4.40 0.12
C ASP A 114 4.11 3.36 0.07
N ILE A 115 3.79 2.87 -1.12
CA ILE A 115 2.78 1.81 -1.31
C ILE A 115 3.25 0.52 -0.64
N SER A 116 4.50 0.13 -0.86
CA SER A 116 5.11 -1.05 -0.23
C SER A 116 5.12 -0.92 1.29
N GLN A 117 5.49 0.24 1.83
CA GLN A 117 5.47 0.54 3.26
C GLN A 117 4.06 0.41 3.84
N THR A 118 3.03 0.88 3.12
CA THR A 118 1.63 0.76 3.56
C THR A 118 1.20 -0.70 3.69
N ILE A 119 1.53 -1.55 2.71
CA ILE A 119 1.17 -2.98 2.74
C ILE A 119 1.93 -3.73 3.83
N MET A 120 3.22 -3.45 4.00
CA MET A 120 4.07 -4.22 4.90
C MET A 120 4.05 -3.66 6.32
N ALA A 121 4.45 -2.40 6.51
CA ALA A 121 4.69 -1.82 7.84
C ALA A 121 3.44 -1.15 8.45
N ASP A 122 2.55 -0.52 7.64
CA ASP A 122 1.37 0.12 8.21
C ASP A 122 0.33 -0.90 8.63
N ILE A 123 0.10 -1.95 7.83
CA ILE A 123 -0.80 -3.06 8.20
C ILE A 123 -0.25 -3.82 9.41
N GLU A 124 1.08 -4.03 9.51
CA GLU A 124 1.72 -4.60 10.69
C GLU A 124 1.45 -3.76 11.96
N GLY A 125 1.55 -2.43 11.85
CA GLY A 125 1.20 -1.53 12.94
C GLY A 125 -0.27 -1.65 13.37
N ILE A 126 -1.19 -1.79 12.42
CA ILE A 126 -2.62 -2.02 12.70
C ILE A 126 -2.81 -3.39 13.38
N GLU A 127 -2.15 -4.44 12.89
CA GLU A 127 -2.15 -5.78 13.48
C GLU A 127 -1.68 -5.76 14.94
N HIS A 128 -0.53 -5.11 15.21
CA HIS A 128 0.01 -4.97 16.55
C HIS A 128 -0.99 -4.27 17.49
N ALA A 129 -1.58 -3.18 17.06
CA ALA A 129 -2.57 -2.48 17.88
C ALA A 129 -3.87 -3.27 18.08
N MET A 130 -4.30 -4.07 17.12
CA MET A 130 -5.46 -4.96 17.25
C MET A 130 -5.21 -6.08 18.27
N SER A 131 -3.99 -6.58 18.37
CA SER A 131 -3.63 -7.65 19.31
C SER A 131 -3.25 -7.14 20.71
N HIS A 132 -2.70 -5.91 20.82
CA HIS A 132 -2.16 -5.43 22.10
C HIS A 132 -2.90 -4.25 22.71
N SER A 133 -3.43 -3.32 21.92
CA SER A 133 -3.87 -2.02 22.41
C SER A 133 -5.38 -1.79 22.32
N ILE A 134 -5.97 -1.95 21.14
CA ILE A 134 -7.39 -1.58 20.91
C ILE A 134 -8.36 -2.35 21.82
N PRO A 135 -8.26 -3.70 21.95
CA PRO A 135 -9.17 -4.45 22.81
C PRO A 135 -9.00 -4.12 24.28
N LYS A 136 -7.76 -3.93 24.74
CA LYS A 136 -7.49 -3.58 26.15
C LYS A 136 -8.01 -2.20 26.50
N VAL A 137 -7.78 -1.18 25.64
CA VAL A 137 -8.36 0.15 25.83
C VAL A 137 -9.89 0.10 25.81
N GLY A 138 -10.48 -0.61 24.84
CA GLY A 138 -11.93 -0.79 24.75
C GLY A 138 -12.50 -1.54 25.94
N GLY A 139 -11.84 -2.61 26.40
CA GLY A 139 -12.20 -3.36 27.62
C GLY A 139 -12.16 -2.49 28.87
N MET A 140 -11.12 -1.63 29.00
CA MET A 140 -11.02 -0.68 30.12
C MET A 140 -12.12 0.38 30.10
N VAL A 141 -12.48 0.89 28.91
CA VAL A 141 -13.62 1.84 28.76
C VAL A 141 -14.94 1.24 29.21
N LEU A 142 -15.14 -0.07 29.07
CA LEU A 142 -16.30 -0.79 29.56
C LEU A 142 -16.18 -1.11 31.06
N PHE A 143 -15.00 -1.47 31.54
CA PHE A 143 -14.73 -1.86 32.92
C PHE A 143 -14.79 -0.70 33.91
N PHE A 144 -14.20 0.46 33.54
CA PHE A 144 -14.08 1.60 34.46
C PHE A 144 -15.43 2.14 34.98
N PRO A 145 -16.47 2.31 34.16
CA PRO A 145 -17.80 2.68 34.68
C PRO A 145 -18.38 1.65 35.64
N LEU A 146 -18.25 0.35 35.34
CA LEU A 146 -18.75 -0.72 36.18
C LEU A 146 -18.13 -0.68 37.59
N ILE A 147 -16.79 -0.66 37.65
CA ILE A 147 -16.07 -0.63 38.93
C ILE A 147 -16.34 0.69 39.68
N SER A 148 -16.49 1.81 38.97
CA SER A 148 -16.83 3.10 39.56
C SER A 148 -18.19 3.06 40.26
N VAL A 149 -19.22 2.48 39.64
CA VAL A 149 -20.54 2.30 40.26
C VAL A 149 -20.44 1.41 41.51
N MET A 150 -19.70 0.31 41.46
CA MET A 150 -19.49 -0.58 42.59
C MET A 150 -18.79 0.14 43.76
N MET A 151 -17.77 0.95 43.49
CA MET A 151 -17.07 1.72 44.53
C MET A 151 -17.96 2.79 45.17
N LEU A 152 -18.76 3.52 44.35
CA LEU A 152 -19.71 4.51 44.88
C LEU A 152 -20.82 3.88 45.73
N ALA A 153 -21.28 2.68 45.36
CA ALA A 153 -22.27 1.93 46.13
C ALA A 153 -21.73 1.46 47.50
N GLY A 154 -20.41 1.19 47.57
CA GLY A 154 -19.77 0.82 48.84
C GLY A 154 -19.62 2.02 49.80
N ASN A 155 -18.99 3.09 49.35
CA ASN A 155 -18.87 4.37 50.07
C ASN A 155 -18.62 5.51 49.10
N VAL A 156 -19.51 6.49 49.04
CA VAL A 156 -19.46 7.58 48.08
C VAL A 156 -18.16 8.42 48.22
N LYS A 157 -17.74 8.77 49.44
CA LYS A 157 -16.55 9.59 49.70
C LYS A 157 -15.27 8.86 49.23
N MET A 158 -15.15 7.59 49.56
CA MET A 158 -14.02 6.75 49.15
C MET A 158 -14.03 6.47 47.64
N GLY A 159 -15.23 6.19 47.08
CA GLY A 159 -15.36 6.01 45.62
C GLY A 159 -14.91 7.23 44.83
N LEU A 160 -15.37 8.44 45.22
CA LEU A 160 -14.95 9.69 44.60
C LEU A 160 -13.43 9.93 44.74
N ALA A 161 -12.84 9.56 45.88
CA ALA A 161 -11.39 9.67 46.13
C ALA A 161 -10.55 8.85 45.13
N VAL A 162 -11.07 7.74 44.61
CA VAL A 162 -10.42 6.95 43.56
C VAL A 162 -10.78 7.46 42.18
N ILE A 163 -12.07 7.71 41.92
CA ILE A 163 -12.58 7.98 40.55
C ILE A 163 -12.09 9.32 40.01
N ILE A 164 -12.14 10.41 40.83
CA ILE A 164 -11.78 11.74 40.36
C ILE A 164 -10.33 11.81 39.88
N PRO A 165 -9.30 11.41 40.66
CA PRO A 165 -7.91 11.45 40.17
C PRO A 165 -7.68 10.50 39.01
N SER A 166 -8.36 9.35 38.95
CA SER A 166 -8.28 8.40 37.84
C SER A 166 -8.80 9.00 36.53
N ILE A 167 -9.92 9.69 36.55
CA ILE A 167 -10.47 10.42 35.41
C ILE A 167 -9.50 11.52 34.97
N LEU A 168 -8.99 12.33 35.91
CA LEU A 168 -8.02 13.40 35.60
C LEU A 168 -6.77 12.85 34.93
N SER A 169 -6.24 11.75 35.48
CA SER A 169 -5.11 11.04 34.90
C SER A 169 -5.37 10.61 33.45
N PHE A 170 -6.55 10.03 33.17
CA PHE A 170 -6.87 9.51 31.83
C PHE A 170 -7.15 10.62 30.81
N ILE A 171 -7.84 11.71 31.20
CA ILE A 171 -8.19 12.84 30.32
C ILE A 171 -6.94 13.56 29.80
N PHE A 172 -5.84 13.54 30.55
CA PHE A 172 -4.60 14.20 30.14
C PHE A 172 -4.04 13.65 28.81
N ILE A 173 -4.26 12.35 28.53
CA ILE A 173 -3.78 11.71 27.30
C ILE A 173 -4.50 12.24 26.05
N PRO A 174 -5.85 12.23 25.92
CA PRO A 174 -6.51 12.77 24.75
C PRO A 174 -6.29 14.29 24.58
N LEU A 175 -6.08 15.05 25.64
CA LEU A 175 -5.73 16.48 25.54
C LEU A 175 -4.36 16.70 24.88
N SER A 176 -3.40 15.84 25.10
CA SER A 176 -2.06 15.90 24.51
C SER A 176 -2.00 15.37 23.06
N LYS A 177 -3.04 14.68 22.58
CA LYS A 177 -3.10 13.98 21.28
C LYS A 177 -2.54 14.82 20.13
N LYS A 178 -2.99 16.08 20.00
CA LYS A 178 -2.56 16.96 18.89
C LYS A 178 -1.05 17.19 18.86
N TYR A 179 -0.45 17.40 20.04
CA TYR A 179 1.00 17.63 20.14
C TYR A 179 1.78 16.36 19.83
N GLN A 180 1.33 15.22 20.31
CA GLN A 180 1.99 13.92 20.10
C GLN A 180 1.91 13.49 18.63
N VAL A 181 0.72 13.52 18.03
CA VAL A 181 0.53 13.16 16.61
C VAL A 181 1.33 14.09 15.71
N ASN A 182 1.33 15.41 15.97
CA ASN A 182 2.13 16.34 15.18
C ASN A 182 3.64 16.09 15.34
N GLY A 183 4.11 15.81 16.54
CA GLY A 183 5.52 15.46 16.80
C GLY A 183 5.94 14.22 16.03
N GLN A 184 5.12 13.17 16.09
CA GLN A 184 5.36 11.91 15.41
C GLN A 184 5.30 12.04 13.89
N ASN A 185 4.30 12.75 13.35
CA ASN A 185 4.21 13.01 11.91
C ASN A 185 5.45 13.75 11.40
N ARG A 186 5.91 14.76 12.14
CA ARG A 186 7.13 15.48 11.77
C ARG A 186 8.36 14.57 11.77
N TYR A 187 8.46 13.66 12.72
CA TYR A 187 9.54 12.67 12.75
C TYR A 187 9.48 11.74 11.54
N TYR A 188 8.31 11.19 11.21
CA TYR A 188 8.12 10.34 10.04
C TYR A 188 8.43 11.06 8.72
N ASP A 189 8.05 12.34 8.58
CA ASP A 189 8.38 13.15 7.40
C ASP A 189 9.90 13.31 7.22
N VAL A 190 10.62 13.54 8.31
CA VAL A 190 12.09 13.65 8.26
C VAL A 190 12.72 12.29 7.96
N LEU A 191 12.22 11.22 8.57
CA LEU A 191 12.71 9.86 8.34
C LEU A 191 12.53 9.45 6.87
N ARG A 192 11.38 9.77 6.26
CA ARG A 192 11.12 9.50 4.84
C ARG A 192 12.11 10.25 3.94
N LYS A 193 12.31 11.56 4.16
CA LYS A 193 13.31 12.34 3.41
C LYS A 193 14.72 11.79 3.53
N ASN A 194 15.07 11.23 4.69
CA ASN A 194 16.35 10.56 4.86
C ASN A 194 16.43 9.28 4.02
N SER A 195 15.37 8.47 4.01
CA SER A 195 15.29 7.26 3.18
C SER A 195 15.40 7.59 1.70
N GLU A 196 14.69 8.61 1.21
CA GLU A 196 14.79 9.11 -0.16
C GLU A 196 16.24 9.54 -0.49
N SER A 197 16.91 10.28 0.41
CA SER A 197 18.32 10.65 0.23
C SER A 197 19.26 9.45 0.22
N PHE A 198 19.03 8.44 1.03
CA PHE A 198 19.82 7.20 0.99
C PHE A 198 19.64 6.45 -0.32
N GLN A 199 18.40 6.32 -0.78
CA GLN A 199 18.10 5.67 -2.06
C GLN A 199 18.77 6.41 -3.23
N GLU A 200 18.61 7.73 -3.32
CA GLU A 200 19.27 8.57 -4.32
C GLU A 200 20.79 8.38 -4.33
N ASN A 201 21.41 8.36 -3.15
CA ASN A 201 22.86 8.16 -3.05
C ASN A 201 23.30 6.75 -3.44
N ILE A 202 22.47 5.72 -3.25
CA ILE A 202 22.74 4.37 -3.73
C ILE A 202 22.65 4.32 -5.26
N GLU A 203 21.61 4.91 -5.84
CA GLU A 203 21.39 4.97 -7.28
C GLU A 203 22.49 5.75 -7.99
N MET A 204 22.96 6.86 -7.39
CA MET A 204 24.00 7.72 -7.95
C MET A 204 25.45 7.35 -7.55
N GLN A 205 25.70 6.10 -7.13
CA GLN A 205 27.03 5.70 -6.69
C GLN A 205 28.12 5.86 -7.76
N MET A 206 27.76 5.69 -9.03
CA MET A 206 28.69 5.83 -10.14
C MET A 206 29.12 7.30 -10.29
N GLU A 207 28.18 8.21 -10.26
CA GLU A 207 28.41 9.67 -10.35
C GLU A 207 29.19 10.17 -9.12
N ILE A 208 28.80 9.72 -7.93
CA ILE A 208 29.48 10.07 -6.67
C ILE A 208 30.95 9.71 -6.73
N LYS A 209 31.29 8.52 -7.26
CA LYS A 209 32.68 8.08 -7.43
C LYS A 209 33.37 8.83 -8.57
N ALA A 210 32.71 9.00 -9.72
CA ALA A 210 33.29 9.66 -10.89
C ALA A 210 33.65 11.12 -10.61
N TYR A 211 32.84 11.83 -9.80
CA TYR A 211 33.06 13.23 -9.44
C TYR A 211 33.72 13.43 -8.07
N ASN A 212 34.12 12.33 -7.38
CA ASN A 212 34.79 12.35 -6.05
C ASN A 212 33.97 13.08 -4.95
N LEU A 213 32.64 12.92 -4.94
CA LEU A 213 31.70 13.60 -4.03
C LEU A 213 31.48 12.84 -2.72
N SER A 214 32.17 11.72 -2.47
CA SER A 214 31.93 10.81 -1.35
C SER A 214 31.98 11.49 0.02
N LYS A 215 32.87 12.49 0.20
CA LYS A 215 33.01 13.21 1.46
C LYS A 215 31.82 14.14 1.72
N ASP A 216 31.46 14.95 0.72
CA ASP A 216 30.42 15.96 0.85
C ASP A 216 29.04 15.29 1.08
N ILE A 217 28.78 14.19 0.38
CA ILE A 217 27.55 13.41 0.54
C ILE A 217 27.50 12.74 1.92
N LYS A 218 28.60 12.19 2.38
CA LYS A 218 28.68 11.60 3.73
C LYS A 218 28.39 12.65 4.81
N ASP A 219 28.97 13.83 4.69
CA ASP A 219 28.77 14.92 5.65
C ASP A 219 27.31 15.43 5.63
N ASP A 220 26.68 15.51 4.46
CA ASP A 220 25.25 15.86 4.33
C ASP A 220 24.34 14.79 4.95
N LEU A 221 24.60 13.51 4.69
CA LEU A 221 23.85 12.41 5.29
C LEU A 221 23.96 12.40 6.82
N TYR A 222 25.16 12.58 7.37
CA TYR A 222 25.34 12.66 8.82
C TYR A 222 24.53 13.80 9.42
N LYS A 223 24.54 14.97 8.81
CA LYS A 223 23.75 16.11 9.26
C LYS A 223 22.26 15.83 9.23
N LYS A 224 21.75 15.23 8.14
CA LYS A 224 20.33 14.83 8.02
C LYS A 224 19.93 13.82 9.08
N MET A 225 20.79 12.83 9.38
CA MET A 225 20.56 11.86 10.45
C MET A 225 20.53 12.53 11.83
N GLU A 226 21.48 13.42 12.13
CA GLU A 226 21.51 14.15 13.39
C GLU A 226 20.28 15.03 13.58
N ASP A 227 19.82 15.71 12.52
CA ASP A 227 18.58 16.50 12.55
C ASP A 227 17.34 15.62 12.77
N SER A 228 17.31 14.41 12.17
CA SER A 228 16.26 13.41 12.39
C SER A 228 16.21 12.98 13.85
N GLU A 229 17.37 12.63 14.44
CA GLU A 229 17.44 12.23 15.85
C GLU A 229 17.00 13.35 16.79
N ARG A 230 17.32 14.60 16.50
CA ARG A 230 16.84 15.76 17.28
C ARG A 230 15.31 15.91 17.23
N VAL A 231 14.71 15.65 16.07
CA VAL A 231 13.23 15.67 15.92
C VAL A 231 12.62 14.51 16.68
N HIS A 232 13.21 13.30 16.57
CA HIS A 232 12.80 12.10 17.30
C HIS A 232 12.83 12.32 18.82
N LEU A 233 13.95 12.77 19.35
CA LEU A 233 14.07 13.08 20.79
C LEU A 233 13.02 14.06 21.28
N LYS A 234 12.66 15.08 20.50
CA LYS A 234 11.60 16.03 20.88
C LYS A 234 10.22 15.37 20.92
N ALA A 235 9.93 14.46 19.97
CA ALA A 235 8.68 13.72 19.97
C ALA A 235 8.60 12.77 21.16
N GLU A 236 9.68 12.02 21.46
CA GLU A 236 9.80 11.11 22.60
C GLU A 236 9.68 11.83 23.95
N VAL A 237 10.38 12.94 24.13
CA VAL A 237 10.27 13.76 25.36
C VAL A 237 8.84 14.22 25.58
N THR A 238 8.12 14.63 24.53
CA THR A 238 6.72 15.02 24.63
C THR A 238 5.84 13.86 25.11
N THR A 239 6.09 12.66 24.60
CA THR A 239 5.39 11.43 24.97
C THR A 239 5.66 11.06 26.43
N ILE A 240 6.95 11.02 26.82
CA ILE A 240 7.36 10.68 28.18
C ILE A 240 6.81 11.68 29.20
N LEU A 241 6.90 12.98 28.92
CA LEU A 241 6.33 14.01 29.81
C LEU A 241 4.82 13.87 29.99
N THR A 242 4.09 13.58 28.90
CA THR A 242 2.64 13.37 28.98
C THR A 242 2.30 12.16 29.84
N LEU A 243 2.97 11.02 29.66
CA LEU A 243 2.78 9.82 30.45
C LEU A 243 3.17 10.04 31.91
N SER A 244 4.31 10.70 32.16
CA SER A 244 4.78 10.99 33.52
C SER A 244 3.81 11.87 34.29
N ILE A 245 3.32 12.96 33.68
CA ILE A 245 2.32 13.83 34.32
C ILE A 245 1.03 13.06 34.59
N SER A 246 0.55 12.28 33.60
CA SER A 246 -0.63 11.43 33.77
C SER A 246 -0.45 10.41 34.89
N SER A 247 0.73 9.78 35.01
CA SER A 247 1.05 8.81 36.09
C SER A 247 1.11 9.47 37.47
N ILE A 248 1.57 10.73 37.58
CA ILE A 248 1.52 11.48 38.84
C ILE A 248 0.07 11.57 39.36
N PHE A 249 -0.90 11.93 38.48
CA PHE A 249 -2.32 11.92 38.87
C PHE A 249 -2.82 10.54 39.29
N SER A 250 -2.34 9.46 38.67
CA SER A 250 -2.65 8.09 39.12
C SER A 250 -2.13 7.80 40.53
N PHE A 251 -0.92 8.26 40.89
CA PHE A 251 -0.37 8.12 42.23
C PHE A 251 -1.07 9.01 43.27
N ILE A 252 -1.48 10.23 42.87
CA ILE A 252 -2.29 11.12 43.72
C ILE A 252 -3.57 10.41 44.18
N SER A 253 -4.18 9.54 43.36
CA SER A 253 -5.35 8.75 43.74
C SER A 253 -5.10 7.97 45.05
N LEU A 254 -3.96 7.31 45.18
CA LEU A 254 -3.61 6.54 46.40
C LEU A 254 -3.47 7.46 47.62
N ALA A 255 -2.82 8.60 47.45
CA ALA A 255 -2.66 9.58 48.55
C ALA A 255 -4.01 10.14 49.00
N VAL A 256 -4.90 10.47 48.04
CA VAL A 256 -6.26 10.97 48.35
C VAL A 256 -7.09 9.91 49.05
N VAL A 257 -7.01 8.63 48.64
CA VAL A 257 -7.72 7.51 49.27
C VAL A 257 -7.24 7.34 50.72
N ILE A 258 -5.92 7.43 50.98
CA ILE A 258 -5.37 7.34 52.33
C ILE A 258 -5.90 8.52 53.18
N PHE A 259 -5.78 9.74 52.66
CA PHE A 259 -6.20 10.95 53.40
C PHE A 259 -7.69 10.93 53.73
N VAL A 260 -8.56 10.65 52.76
CA VAL A 260 -10.00 10.56 52.96
C VAL A 260 -10.35 9.39 53.89
N GLY A 261 -9.72 8.21 53.67
CA GLY A 261 -10.01 7.02 54.47
C GLY A 261 -9.61 7.17 55.94
N VAL A 262 -8.44 7.76 56.24
CA VAL A 262 -8.00 8.03 57.61
C VAL A 262 -8.97 8.99 58.31
N ASN A 263 -9.39 10.07 57.64
CA ASN A 263 -10.41 10.98 58.19
C ASN A 263 -11.74 10.28 58.50
N LEU A 264 -12.20 9.38 57.60
CA LEU A 264 -13.45 8.62 57.84
C LEU A 264 -13.31 7.59 58.97
N ILE A 265 -12.11 7.00 59.18
CA ILE A 265 -11.85 6.11 60.31
C ILE A 265 -11.86 6.92 61.62
N ILE A 266 -11.23 8.08 61.69
CA ILE A 266 -11.24 8.96 62.87
C ILE A 266 -12.69 9.33 63.23
N ASN A 267 -13.51 9.64 62.22
CA ASN A 267 -14.93 9.97 62.39
C ASN A 267 -15.81 8.73 62.67
N LYS A 268 -15.25 7.51 62.71
CA LYS A 268 -15.95 6.24 62.88
C LYS A 268 -17.02 5.96 61.79
N GLU A 269 -16.85 6.53 60.58
CA GLU A 269 -17.76 6.30 59.46
C GLU A 269 -17.43 5.00 58.71
N ILE A 270 -16.19 4.57 58.75
CA ILE A 270 -15.70 3.30 58.15
C ILE A 270 -14.70 2.60 59.08
N ASN A 271 -14.48 1.31 58.89
CA ASN A 271 -13.41 0.57 59.56
C ASN A 271 -12.12 0.49 58.69
N SER A 272 -11.00 0.07 59.30
CA SER A 272 -9.71 -0.06 58.62
C SER A 272 -9.74 -1.01 57.43
N LEU A 273 -10.63 -2.00 57.46
CA LEU A 273 -10.81 -2.97 56.40
C LEU A 273 -11.32 -2.31 55.12
N TYR A 274 -12.28 -1.38 55.23
CA TYR A 274 -12.75 -0.59 54.08
C TYR A 274 -11.64 0.20 53.45
N LEU A 275 -10.77 0.85 54.25
CA LEU A 275 -9.60 1.58 53.71
C LEU A 275 -8.67 0.65 52.93
N ILE A 276 -8.33 -0.53 53.49
CA ILE A 276 -7.49 -1.52 52.80
C ILE A 276 -8.12 -1.95 51.47
N GLY A 277 -9.42 -2.23 51.46
CA GLY A 277 -10.14 -2.63 50.24
C GLY A 277 -10.13 -1.58 49.15
N TYR A 278 -10.37 -0.31 49.49
CA TYR A 278 -10.31 0.78 48.53
C TYR A 278 -8.89 1.03 48.05
N LEU A 279 -7.86 0.85 48.88
CA LEU A 279 -6.45 0.94 48.46
C LEU A 279 -6.09 -0.15 47.43
N LEU A 280 -6.46 -1.40 47.73
CA LEU A 280 -6.23 -2.53 46.81
C LEU A 280 -6.95 -2.31 45.48
N ALA A 281 -8.19 -1.86 45.51
CA ALA A 281 -8.95 -1.54 44.30
C ALA A 281 -8.32 -0.37 43.52
N ALA A 282 -7.93 0.70 44.23
CA ALA A 282 -7.25 1.85 43.60
C ALA A 282 -5.92 1.48 42.92
N MET A 283 -5.11 0.60 43.54
CA MET A 283 -3.88 0.08 42.94
C MET A 283 -4.16 -0.70 41.65
N LYS A 284 -5.15 -1.61 41.68
CA LYS A 284 -5.54 -2.41 40.51
C LYS A 284 -6.10 -1.57 39.39
N ILE A 285 -6.93 -0.57 39.70
CA ILE A 285 -7.47 0.38 38.71
C ILE A 285 -6.34 1.20 38.13
N LYS A 286 -5.39 1.70 38.95
CA LYS A 286 -4.21 2.44 38.50
C LYS A 286 -3.41 1.64 37.48
N ASP A 287 -3.04 0.40 37.79
CA ASP A 287 -2.22 -0.43 36.90
C ASP A 287 -2.93 -0.68 35.54
N SER A 288 -4.23 -0.96 35.61
CA SER A 288 -5.06 -1.19 34.42
C SER A 288 -5.24 0.08 33.57
N LEU A 289 -5.38 1.24 34.23
CA LEU A 289 -5.44 2.54 33.55
C LEU A 289 -4.11 2.91 32.90
N ASP A 290 -2.98 2.70 33.58
CA ASP A 290 -1.66 3.03 33.05
C ASP A 290 -1.35 2.19 31.79
N ALA A 291 -1.64 0.90 31.79
CA ALA A 291 -1.54 0.05 30.60
C ALA A 291 -2.48 0.51 29.46
N SER A 292 -3.70 0.97 29.79
CA SER A 292 -4.65 1.49 28.80
C SER A 292 -4.23 2.83 28.21
N LYS A 293 -3.51 3.68 28.95
CA LYS A 293 -2.96 4.95 28.44
C LYS A 293 -1.90 4.72 27.37
N GLU A 294 -0.97 3.78 27.59
CA GLU A 294 0.02 3.39 26.61
C GLU A 294 -0.65 2.88 25.32
N GLY A 295 -1.64 1.99 25.45
CA GLY A 295 -2.42 1.52 24.32
C GLY A 295 -3.18 2.62 23.59
N LEU A 296 -3.71 3.62 24.31
CA LEU A 296 -4.39 4.76 23.69
C LEU A 296 -3.44 5.64 22.89
N MET A 297 -2.20 5.82 23.35
CA MET A 297 -1.16 6.53 22.60
C MET A 297 -0.79 5.80 21.30
N GLU A 298 -0.62 4.48 21.37
CA GLU A 298 -0.39 3.66 20.18
C GLU A 298 -1.52 3.83 19.16
N ILE A 299 -2.79 3.82 19.60
CA ILE A 299 -3.95 4.06 18.74
C ILE A 299 -3.87 5.46 18.08
N PHE A 300 -3.33 6.46 18.75
CA PHE A 300 -3.15 7.79 18.14
C PHE A 300 -2.13 7.76 16.99
N TYR A 301 -1.04 7.01 17.16
CA TYR A 301 0.00 6.86 16.13
C TYR A 301 -0.42 6.05 14.92
N LEU A 302 -1.52 5.28 15.03
CA LEU A 302 -2.09 4.57 13.89
C LEU A 302 -2.86 5.47 12.92
N SER A 303 -3.29 6.67 13.34
CA SER A 303 -4.16 7.50 12.50
C SER A 303 -3.60 7.76 11.12
N PRO A 304 -2.32 8.16 10.91
CA PRO A 304 -1.75 8.36 9.58
C PRO A 304 -1.67 7.06 8.76
N LYS A 305 -1.34 5.94 9.40
CA LYS A 305 -1.25 4.62 8.76
C LYS A 305 -2.62 4.17 8.21
N ILE A 306 -3.66 4.35 9.03
CA ILE A 306 -5.04 4.05 8.64
C ILE A 306 -5.52 4.97 7.50
N GLU A 307 -5.12 6.24 7.50
CA GLU A 307 -5.48 7.18 6.43
C GLU A 307 -4.86 6.77 5.09
N ARG A 308 -3.58 6.39 5.05
CA ARG A 308 -2.93 5.86 3.84
C ARG A 308 -3.61 4.58 3.33
N LEU A 309 -3.92 3.64 4.24
CA LEU A 309 -4.65 2.43 3.85
C LEU A 309 -6.03 2.74 3.28
N LYS A 310 -6.77 3.69 3.88
CA LYS A 310 -8.07 4.15 3.37
C LYS A 310 -7.95 4.85 2.02
N GLU A 311 -6.88 5.60 1.81
CA GLU A 311 -6.61 6.25 0.53
C GLU A 311 -6.54 5.22 -0.59
N ILE A 312 -5.76 4.14 -0.41
CA ILE A 312 -5.69 3.05 -1.38
C ILE A 312 -7.05 2.35 -1.55
N GLN A 313 -7.77 2.09 -0.45
CA GLN A 313 -9.05 1.38 -0.48
C GLN A 313 -10.19 2.18 -1.13
N ASN A 314 -10.12 3.50 -1.11
CA ASN A 314 -11.16 4.40 -1.62
C ASN A 314 -10.85 4.99 -3.00
N GLN A 315 -9.76 4.56 -3.66
CA GLN A 315 -9.49 4.96 -5.04
C GLN A 315 -10.52 4.38 -5.99
N ASP A 316 -10.81 5.12 -7.04
CA ASP A 316 -11.65 4.65 -8.13
C ASP A 316 -10.92 3.52 -8.87
N LEU A 317 -11.51 2.33 -8.87
CA LEU A 317 -10.98 1.16 -9.55
C LEU A 317 -11.36 1.19 -11.04
N GLN A 318 -10.50 0.61 -11.88
CA GLN A 318 -10.83 0.38 -13.28
C GLN A 318 -11.78 -0.83 -13.37
N GLU A 319 -13.06 -0.58 -13.13
CA GLU A 319 -14.11 -1.59 -13.27
C GLU A 319 -14.64 -1.63 -14.70
N GLY A 320 -15.28 -2.71 -15.06
CA GLY A 320 -15.95 -2.93 -16.35
C GLY A 320 -16.53 -4.34 -16.38
N ASP A 321 -17.44 -4.57 -17.32
CA ASP A 321 -18.06 -5.88 -17.52
C ASP A 321 -17.17 -6.80 -18.34
N ASP A 322 -17.23 -8.09 -18.07
CA ASP A 322 -16.60 -9.09 -18.93
C ASP A 322 -17.26 -9.07 -20.31
N TYR A 323 -16.44 -8.83 -21.33
CA TYR A 323 -16.92 -8.70 -22.69
C TYR A 323 -16.00 -9.45 -23.68
N SER A 324 -16.59 -10.33 -24.48
CA SER A 324 -15.85 -11.04 -25.53
C SER A 324 -15.81 -10.21 -26.80
N LEU A 325 -14.68 -9.55 -27.05
CA LEU A 325 -14.43 -8.75 -28.25
C LEU A 325 -14.42 -9.63 -29.52
N LYS A 326 -15.20 -9.23 -30.53
CA LYS A 326 -15.32 -9.93 -31.83
C LYS A 326 -14.71 -9.14 -32.98
N LYS A 327 -14.71 -7.81 -32.89
CA LYS A 327 -14.06 -6.90 -33.85
C LYS A 327 -12.99 -6.12 -33.15
N PHE A 328 -11.92 -5.85 -33.88
CA PHE A 328 -10.71 -5.28 -33.32
C PHE A 328 -10.34 -3.93 -33.93
N ASP A 329 -11.32 -3.24 -34.55
CA ASP A 329 -11.18 -1.83 -34.90
C ASP A 329 -11.06 -0.98 -33.64
N ILE A 330 -10.17 0.00 -33.64
CA ILE A 330 -10.02 0.96 -32.53
C ILE A 330 -10.46 2.34 -33.06
N ASP A 331 -11.50 2.92 -32.45
CA ASP A 331 -12.08 4.19 -32.88
C ASP A 331 -12.01 5.22 -31.75
N LEU A 332 -11.16 6.25 -31.91
CA LEU A 332 -11.03 7.37 -30.99
C LEU A 332 -11.93 8.50 -31.45
N LYS A 333 -12.76 9.06 -30.54
CA LYS A 333 -13.71 10.15 -30.78
C LYS A 333 -13.53 11.25 -29.76
N ASP A 334 -13.02 12.41 -30.22
CA ASP A 334 -12.84 13.63 -29.43
C ASP A 334 -12.15 13.40 -28.07
N VAL A 335 -11.09 12.56 -28.05
CA VAL A 335 -10.39 12.17 -26.83
C VAL A 335 -9.58 13.33 -26.29
N GLU A 336 -9.90 13.75 -25.04
CA GLU A 336 -9.12 14.71 -24.26
C GLU A 336 -8.46 14.02 -23.07
N PHE A 337 -7.23 14.42 -22.76
CA PHE A 337 -6.49 13.86 -21.62
C PHE A 337 -5.43 14.82 -21.08
N ALA A 338 -5.27 14.85 -19.76
CA ALA A 338 -4.21 15.55 -19.04
C ALA A 338 -3.62 14.66 -17.93
N TYR A 339 -2.29 14.60 -17.81
CA TYR A 339 -1.64 13.92 -16.68
C TYR A 339 -1.87 14.67 -15.36
N ASN A 340 -1.90 16.01 -15.44
CA ASN A 340 -2.19 16.92 -14.34
C ASN A 340 -3.23 17.94 -14.80
N LYS A 341 -4.01 18.48 -13.86
CA LYS A 341 -5.12 19.41 -14.15
C LYS A 341 -4.73 20.65 -14.98
N ASP A 342 -3.44 21.03 -14.97
CA ASP A 342 -2.96 22.29 -15.54
C ASP A 342 -2.42 22.19 -16.98
N ALA A 343 -2.21 20.97 -17.52
CA ALA A 343 -1.60 20.81 -18.85
C ALA A 343 -2.29 19.68 -19.64
N LYS A 344 -3.19 20.06 -20.56
CA LYS A 344 -3.78 19.11 -21.50
C LYS A 344 -2.73 18.59 -22.48
N VAL A 345 -2.64 17.27 -22.63
CA VAL A 345 -1.75 16.58 -23.58
C VAL A 345 -2.49 16.21 -24.84
N LEU A 346 -3.76 15.78 -24.72
CA LEU A 346 -4.63 15.51 -25.87
C LEU A 346 -5.82 16.46 -25.84
N ASN A 347 -6.14 17.02 -27.00
CA ASN A 347 -7.11 18.09 -27.19
C ASN A 347 -8.15 17.75 -28.27
N GLY A 348 -8.93 16.66 -28.08
CA GLY A 348 -9.94 16.21 -29.04
C GLY A 348 -9.33 15.39 -30.19
N VAL A 349 -8.63 14.31 -29.82
CA VAL A 349 -8.03 13.38 -30.79
C VAL A 349 -9.10 12.45 -31.35
N SER A 350 -9.24 12.41 -32.67
CA SER A 350 -10.18 11.53 -33.36
C SER A 350 -9.49 10.85 -34.54
N PHE A 351 -9.44 9.52 -34.57
CA PHE A 351 -9.02 8.69 -35.70
C PHE A 351 -9.48 7.26 -35.50
N LYS A 352 -9.46 6.48 -36.58
CA LYS A 352 -9.80 5.06 -36.55
C LYS A 352 -8.63 4.20 -37.03
N ALA A 353 -8.16 3.23 -36.22
CA ALA A 353 -7.28 2.15 -36.62
C ALA A 353 -8.13 0.93 -37.00
N LYS A 354 -8.07 0.49 -38.25
CA LYS A 354 -8.90 -0.60 -38.76
C LYS A 354 -8.29 -1.96 -38.48
N GLN A 355 -9.15 -2.93 -38.30
CA GLN A 355 -8.74 -4.32 -38.11
C GLN A 355 -7.91 -4.82 -39.29
N GLY A 356 -6.77 -5.47 -39.00
CA GLY A 356 -5.88 -6.03 -40.01
C GLY A 356 -4.96 -4.98 -40.67
N GLU A 357 -5.00 -3.70 -40.26
CA GLU A 357 -4.16 -2.64 -40.78
C GLU A 357 -3.11 -2.17 -39.75
N VAL A 358 -1.99 -1.69 -40.25
CA VAL A 358 -0.95 -1.02 -39.46
C VAL A 358 -1.18 0.48 -39.49
N THR A 359 -1.53 1.07 -38.33
CA THR A 359 -1.67 2.52 -38.14
C THR A 359 -0.44 3.09 -37.45
N ALA A 360 0.31 3.96 -38.11
CA ALA A 360 1.49 4.63 -37.56
C ALA A 360 1.13 6.01 -36.98
N LEU A 361 1.52 6.26 -35.73
CA LEU A 361 1.41 7.57 -35.09
C LEU A 361 2.74 8.31 -35.25
N VAL A 362 2.71 9.48 -35.89
CA VAL A 362 3.91 10.30 -36.15
C VAL A 362 3.71 11.74 -35.67
N GLY A 363 4.78 12.40 -35.27
CA GLY A 363 4.75 13.78 -34.79
C GLY A 363 5.97 14.11 -33.95
N ALA A 364 6.13 15.37 -33.57
CA ALA A 364 7.23 15.83 -32.73
C ALA A 364 7.23 15.15 -31.36
N SER A 365 8.37 15.16 -30.65
CA SER A 365 8.43 14.70 -29.26
C SER A 365 7.44 15.51 -28.41
N GLY A 366 6.74 14.86 -27.47
CA GLY A 366 5.77 15.51 -26.60
C GLY A 366 4.40 15.81 -27.22
N CYS A 367 4.11 15.45 -28.48
CA CYS A 367 2.81 15.72 -29.12
C CYS A 367 1.68 14.77 -28.69
N GLY A 368 1.93 13.77 -27.81
CA GLY A 368 0.92 12.87 -27.25
C GLY A 368 0.87 11.46 -27.81
N LYS A 369 1.86 11.01 -28.62
CA LYS A 369 1.86 9.66 -29.24
C LYS A 369 1.80 8.54 -28.21
N THR A 370 2.76 8.49 -27.27
CA THR A 370 2.81 7.48 -26.20
C THR A 370 1.59 7.57 -25.29
N THR A 371 1.05 8.78 -25.08
CA THR A 371 -0.19 8.98 -24.33
C THR A 371 -1.37 8.28 -24.99
N ILE A 372 -1.50 8.38 -26.32
CA ILE A 372 -2.55 7.68 -27.06
C ILE A 372 -2.42 6.16 -26.88
N LEU A 373 -1.22 5.59 -26.96
CA LEU A 373 -1.02 4.15 -26.74
C LEU A 373 -1.43 3.74 -25.31
N LYS A 374 -1.07 4.54 -24.30
CA LYS A 374 -1.44 4.30 -22.90
C LYS A 374 -2.96 4.37 -22.69
N LEU A 375 -3.67 5.22 -23.42
CA LEU A 375 -5.13 5.32 -23.35
C LEU A 375 -5.81 4.17 -24.08
N ILE A 376 -5.36 3.80 -25.30
CA ILE A 376 -5.92 2.66 -26.05
C ILE A 376 -5.78 1.36 -25.26
N SER A 377 -4.64 1.19 -24.55
CA SER A 377 -4.40 0.04 -23.70
C SER A 377 -5.06 0.14 -22.31
N ARG A 378 -5.83 1.22 -22.04
CA ARG A 378 -6.43 1.46 -20.73
C ARG A 378 -5.45 1.40 -19.55
N LEU A 379 -4.17 1.69 -19.78
CA LEU A 379 -3.22 1.94 -18.70
C LEU A 379 -3.52 3.26 -17.97
N TYR A 380 -4.18 4.18 -18.68
CA TYR A 380 -4.75 5.42 -18.17
C TYR A 380 -6.17 5.58 -18.70
N ASP A 381 -7.04 6.22 -17.94
CA ASP A 381 -8.38 6.59 -18.39
C ASP A 381 -8.37 8.03 -18.93
N TYR A 382 -9.05 8.27 -20.04
CA TYR A 382 -9.17 9.59 -20.64
C TYR A 382 -10.22 10.46 -19.91
N ASP A 383 -10.08 11.79 -20.01
CA ASP A 383 -10.96 12.73 -19.32
C ASP A 383 -12.30 12.90 -20.05
N LYS A 384 -12.24 13.08 -21.39
CA LYS A 384 -13.42 13.26 -22.25
C LYS A 384 -13.27 12.52 -23.57
N GLY A 385 -14.39 12.36 -24.28
CA GLY A 385 -14.48 11.63 -25.52
C GLY A 385 -14.75 10.15 -25.30
N GLN A 386 -14.43 9.31 -26.28
CA GLN A 386 -14.63 7.86 -26.24
C GLN A 386 -13.51 7.15 -27.00
N ILE A 387 -13.13 5.98 -26.51
CA ILE A 387 -12.29 5.02 -27.24
C ILE A 387 -13.09 3.73 -27.35
N LEU A 388 -13.45 3.36 -28.57
CA LEU A 388 -14.34 2.23 -28.83
C LEU A 388 -13.54 1.07 -29.45
N ILE A 389 -13.79 -0.15 -28.95
CA ILE A 389 -13.35 -1.41 -29.55
C ILE A 389 -14.60 -2.29 -29.68
N ASP A 390 -14.85 -2.87 -30.87
CA ASP A 390 -16.09 -3.61 -31.18
C ASP A 390 -17.36 -2.75 -30.93
N GLY A 391 -17.27 -1.43 -31.07
CA GLY A 391 -18.36 -0.49 -30.84
C GLY A 391 -18.69 -0.20 -29.36
N LYS A 392 -17.98 -0.84 -28.40
CA LYS A 392 -18.13 -0.64 -26.96
C LYS A 392 -16.98 0.24 -26.43
N ASP A 393 -17.29 1.14 -25.50
CA ASP A 393 -16.29 1.97 -24.84
C ASP A 393 -15.36 1.11 -23.98
N ILE A 394 -14.03 1.32 -24.09
CA ILE A 394 -13.04 0.52 -23.33
C ILE A 394 -13.19 0.68 -21.82
N LYS A 395 -13.78 1.78 -21.33
CA LYS A 395 -14.06 1.97 -19.90
C LYS A 395 -15.15 1.02 -19.36
N GLU A 396 -16.01 0.53 -20.25
CA GLU A 396 -17.09 -0.40 -19.89
C GLU A 396 -16.66 -1.87 -19.98
N ILE A 397 -15.45 -2.16 -20.50
CA ILE A 397 -14.91 -3.51 -20.67
C ILE A 397 -13.98 -3.78 -19.49
N SER A 398 -14.06 -4.97 -18.84
CA SER A 398 -13.10 -5.33 -17.79
C SER A 398 -11.67 -5.30 -18.33
N THR A 399 -10.72 -4.92 -17.47
CA THR A 399 -9.30 -4.87 -17.86
C THR A 399 -8.79 -6.24 -18.28
N GLU A 400 -9.27 -7.30 -17.64
CA GLU A 400 -8.96 -8.69 -17.99
C GLU A 400 -9.40 -9.02 -19.40
N SER A 401 -10.68 -8.72 -19.76
CA SER A 401 -11.22 -8.95 -21.11
C SER A 401 -10.49 -8.16 -22.19
N LEU A 402 -10.10 -6.91 -21.87
CA LEU A 402 -9.36 -6.06 -22.79
C LEU A 402 -7.94 -6.57 -22.98
N PHE A 403 -7.21 -6.82 -21.87
CA PHE A 403 -5.84 -7.30 -21.95
C PHE A 403 -5.71 -8.71 -22.53
N ASP A 404 -6.73 -9.55 -22.49
CA ASP A 404 -6.73 -10.82 -23.22
C ASP A 404 -6.56 -10.63 -24.73
N LYS A 405 -7.07 -9.52 -25.29
CA LYS A 405 -7.05 -9.22 -26.72
C LYS A 405 -6.01 -8.18 -27.15
N VAL A 406 -5.28 -7.59 -26.22
CA VAL A 406 -4.27 -6.56 -26.49
C VAL A 406 -2.88 -7.05 -26.08
N SER A 407 -1.91 -6.98 -26.96
CA SER A 407 -0.49 -7.18 -26.66
C SER A 407 0.26 -5.87 -26.82
N ILE A 408 1.17 -5.58 -25.88
CA ILE A 408 1.94 -4.34 -25.86
C ILE A 408 3.42 -4.69 -25.85
N VAL A 409 4.18 -4.08 -26.75
CA VAL A 409 5.65 -4.09 -26.71
C VAL A 409 6.11 -2.69 -26.37
N PHE A 410 6.61 -2.52 -25.16
CA PHE A 410 7.05 -1.23 -24.63
C PHE A 410 8.45 -0.85 -25.14
N GLN A 411 8.76 0.44 -25.12
CA GLN A 411 10.08 0.98 -25.37
C GLN A 411 11.08 0.48 -24.33
N ASP A 412 10.75 0.62 -23.05
CA ASP A 412 11.53 0.12 -21.93
C ASP A 412 11.01 -1.27 -21.52
N VAL A 413 11.84 -2.27 -21.76
CA VAL A 413 11.49 -3.66 -21.45
C VAL A 413 11.79 -3.98 -20.00
N VAL A 414 10.76 -4.37 -19.26
CA VAL A 414 10.87 -4.89 -17.90
C VAL A 414 10.92 -6.42 -17.92
N LEU A 415 11.93 -6.99 -17.26
CA LEU A 415 12.11 -8.43 -17.09
C LEU A 415 12.12 -8.78 -15.61
N PHE A 416 11.52 -9.91 -15.28
CA PHE A 416 11.50 -10.40 -13.91
C PHE A 416 12.77 -11.20 -13.60
N ASN A 417 13.19 -11.19 -12.35
CA ASN A 417 14.32 -12.01 -11.87
C ASN A 417 13.92 -13.50 -11.83
N GLN A 418 13.77 -14.07 -13.01
CA GLN A 418 13.37 -15.45 -13.28
C GLN A 418 14.15 -16.00 -14.46
N SER A 419 13.91 -17.27 -14.85
CA SER A 419 14.52 -17.83 -16.04
C SER A 419 14.01 -17.14 -17.32
N ILE A 420 14.74 -17.29 -18.43
CA ILE A 420 14.31 -16.85 -19.75
C ILE A 420 12.99 -17.53 -20.14
N MET A 421 12.85 -18.82 -19.87
CA MET A 421 11.62 -19.60 -20.10
C MET A 421 10.42 -18.91 -19.45
N GLU A 422 10.50 -18.63 -18.15
CA GLU A 422 9.41 -18.04 -17.38
C GLU A 422 9.16 -16.57 -17.78
N ASN A 423 10.19 -15.83 -18.14
CA ASN A 423 10.03 -14.48 -18.67
C ASN A 423 9.25 -14.44 -19.99
N ILE A 424 9.42 -15.41 -20.88
CA ILE A 424 8.62 -15.50 -22.11
C ILE A 424 7.22 -16.02 -21.81
N ARG A 425 7.07 -16.98 -20.87
CA ARG A 425 5.79 -17.58 -20.45
C ARG A 425 4.81 -16.55 -19.86
N ILE A 426 5.28 -15.38 -19.40
CA ILE A 426 4.41 -14.25 -19.01
C ILE A 426 3.41 -13.88 -20.12
N GLY A 427 3.74 -14.07 -21.39
CA GLY A 427 2.83 -13.83 -22.50
C GLY A 427 1.57 -14.72 -22.46
N LYS A 428 1.71 -15.97 -21.96
CA LYS A 428 0.63 -16.95 -21.81
C LYS A 428 1.05 -17.97 -20.74
N GLN A 429 0.48 -17.86 -19.54
CA GLN A 429 0.95 -18.60 -18.35
C GLN A 429 0.80 -20.13 -18.46
N ASP A 430 -0.22 -20.61 -19.18
CA ASP A 430 -0.51 -22.03 -19.43
C ASP A 430 0.21 -22.60 -20.67
N ALA A 431 1.13 -21.84 -21.28
CA ALA A 431 1.87 -22.29 -22.46
C ALA A 431 2.85 -23.41 -22.12
N SER A 432 2.91 -24.42 -22.99
CA SER A 432 3.92 -25.49 -22.92
C SER A 432 5.32 -24.95 -23.25
N ASP A 433 6.36 -25.69 -22.83
CA ASP A 433 7.75 -25.35 -23.15
C ASP A 433 8.00 -25.26 -24.66
N GLU A 434 7.33 -26.11 -25.44
CA GLU A 434 7.42 -26.12 -26.92
C GLU A 434 6.81 -24.84 -27.51
N GLU A 435 5.68 -24.35 -26.96
CA GLU A 435 5.09 -23.07 -27.40
C GLU A 435 6.03 -21.91 -27.08
N VAL A 436 6.63 -21.88 -25.88
CA VAL A 436 7.60 -20.87 -25.46
C VAL A 436 8.83 -20.88 -26.37
N LYS A 437 9.42 -22.05 -26.64
CA LYS A 437 10.58 -22.19 -27.53
C LYS A 437 10.25 -21.76 -28.96
N ARG A 438 9.04 -22.04 -29.45
CA ARG A 438 8.55 -21.58 -30.76
C ARG A 438 8.46 -20.06 -30.82
N ALA A 439 7.87 -19.43 -29.80
CA ALA A 439 7.78 -17.97 -29.69
C ALA A 439 9.17 -17.33 -29.63
N ALA A 440 10.09 -17.89 -28.87
CA ALA A 440 11.48 -17.46 -28.81
C ALA A 440 12.18 -17.52 -30.18
N LYS A 441 11.95 -18.60 -30.94
CA LYS A 441 12.49 -18.76 -32.29
C LYS A 441 11.93 -17.70 -33.26
N LEU A 442 10.63 -17.43 -33.22
CA LEU A 442 9.99 -16.38 -34.03
C LEU A 442 10.51 -14.98 -33.70
N ALA A 443 10.89 -14.76 -32.46
CA ALA A 443 11.49 -13.51 -31.98
C ALA A 443 13.02 -13.44 -32.17
N ASN A 444 13.63 -14.40 -32.85
CA ASN A 444 15.08 -14.50 -33.06
C ASN A 444 15.89 -14.51 -31.75
N CYS A 445 15.37 -15.19 -30.70
CA CYS A 445 16.05 -15.32 -29.40
C CYS A 445 17.01 -16.49 -29.32
N THR A 446 16.86 -17.51 -30.16
CA THR A 446 17.56 -18.80 -30.07
C THR A 446 19.08 -18.64 -30.06
N ASP A 447 19.61 -17.74 -30.88
CA ASP A 447 21.05 -17.53 -31.09
C ASP A 447 21.82 -17.05 -29.86
N PHE A 448 21.18 -16.29 -28.96
CA PHE A 448 21.80 -15.88 -27.71
C PHE A 448 21.47 -16.82 -26.56
N ILE A 449 20.25 -17.40 -26.54
CA ILE A 449 19.85 -18.35 -25.50
C ILE A 449 20.73 -19.60 -25.53
N GLU A 450 21.04 -20.13 -26.73
CA GLU A 450 21.89 -21.32 -26.89
C GLU A 450 23.35 -21.10 -26.45
N LYS A 451 23.80 -19.86 -26.35
CA LYS A 451 25.14 -19.51 -25.85
C LYS A 451 25.24 -19.42 -24.34
N MET A 452 24.10 -19.44 -23.65
CA MET A 452 24.06 -19.39 -22.18
C MET A 452 24.22 -20.79 -21.59
N ASP A 453 24.92 -20.90 -20.47
CA ASP A 453 25.26 -22.18 -19.83
C ASP A 453 24.04 -23.07 -19.52
N LYS A 454 22.90 -22.45 -19.16
CA LYS A 454 21.65 -23.15 -18.86
C LYS A 454 20.56 -22.95 -19.91
N GLY A 455 20.86 -22.34 -21.05
CA GLY A 455 19.90 -22.08 -22.11
C GLY A 455 18.66 -21.33 -21.60
N PHE A 456 17.47 -21.89 -21.84
CA PHE A 456 16.18 -21.32 -21.39
C PHE A 456 16.02 -21.25 -19.88
N ASP A 457 16.73 -22.08 -19.10
CA ASP A 457 16.67 -22.10 -17.64
C ASP A 457 17.61 -21.09 -16.98
N THR A 458 18.31 -20.29 -17.78
CA THR A 458 19.20 -19.22 -17.28
C THR A 458 18.36 -18.15 -16.57
N VAL A 459 18.66 -17.87 -15.30
CA VAL A 459 18.11 -16.75 -14.52
C VAL A 459 18.84 -15.47 -14.89
N ILE A 460 18.12 -14.44 -15.30
CA ILE A 460 18.67 -13.25 -15.96
C ILE A 460 18.87 -12.04 -15.03
N GLY A 461 18.75 -12.23 -13.71
CA GLY A 461 18.92 -11.16 -12.72
C GLY A 461 17.78 -10.11 -12.74
N GLU A 462 17.92 -9.11 -11.88
CA GLU A 462 16.94 -8.01 -11.82
C GLU A 462 16.92 -7.25 -13.14
N ASN A 463 15.72 -7.08 -13.68
CA ASN A 463 15.45 -6.39 -14.95
C ASN A 463 16.32 -6.86 -16.13
N GLY A 464 16.78 -8.13 -16.08
CA GLY A 464 17.64 -8.69 -17.15
C GLY A 464 19.01 -8.02 -17.24
N ALA A 465 19.63 -7.74 -16.10
CA ALA A 465 20.93 -7.04 -16.02
C ALA A 465 22.05 -7.74 -16.82
N GLU A 466 21.94 -9.06 -17.01
CA GLU A 466 22.91 -9.87 -17.79
C GLU A 466 22.67 -9.84 -19.30
N LEU A 467 21.59 -9.18 -19.76
CA LEU A 467 21.20 -9.12 -21.16
C LEU A 467 21.49 -7.76 -21.78
N SER A 468 21.90 -7.76 -23.06
CA SER A 468 21.95 -6.53 -23.87
C SER A 468 20.55 -5.95 -24.12
N GLY A 469 20.45 -4.66 -24.44
CA GLY A 469 19.17 -4.01 -24.76
C GLY A 469 18.41 -4.72 -25.89
N GLY A 470 19.11 -5.20 -26.93
CA GLY A 470 18.51 -5.93 -28.04
C GLY A 470 17.98 -7.32 -27.65
N GLU A 471 18.64 -8.02 -26.74
CA GLU A 471 18.18 -9.31 -26.22
C GLU A 471 16.94 -9.14 -25.35
N ARG A 472 16.92 -8.14 -24.46
CA ARG A 472 15.72 -7.78 -23.69
C ARG A 472 14.54 -7.48 -24.62
N GLN A 473 14.77 -6.68 -25.67
CA GLN A 473 13.73 -6.34 -26.64
C GLN A 473 13.17 -7.57 -27.37
N ARG A 474 14.04 -8.50 -27.79
CA ARG A 474 13.60 -9.74 -28.43
C ARG A 474 12.78 -10.62 -27.48
N LEU A 475 13.12 -10.67 -26.19
CA LEU A 475 12.28 -11.37 -25.19
C LEU A 475 10.89 -10.74 -25.05
N SER A 476 10.79 -9.41 -25.10
CA SER A 476 9.49 -8.72 -25.11
C SER A 476 8.67 -9.05 -26.36
N ILE A 477 9.32 -9.14 -27.51
CA ILE A 477 8.68 -9.57 -28.76
C ILE A 477 8.25 -11.06 -28.68
N ALA A 478 9.06 -11.92 -28.05
CA ALA A 478 8.70 -13.33 -27.83
C ALA A 478 7.43 -13.47 -26.96
N ARG A 479 7.27 -12.63 -25.92
CA ARG A 479 6.03 -12.54 -25.13
C ARG A 479 4.83 -12.19 -26.01
N ALA A 480 4.99 -11.25 -26.94
CA ALA A 480 3.92 -10.85 -27.85
C ALA A 480 3.55 -11.95 -28.86
N PHE A 481 4.53 -12.72 -29.35
CA PHE A 481 4.27 -13.92 -30.18
C PHE A 481 3.53 -15.00 -29.41
N LEU A 482 3.94 -15.27 -28.16
CA LEU A 482 3.32 -16.30 -27.34
C LEU A 482 1.88 -15.95 -26.98
N LYS A 483 1.60 -14.68 -26.70
CA LYS A 483 0.27 -14.17 -26.43
C LYS A 483 -0.66 -14.21 -27.63
N ASP A 484 -0.11 -13.95 -28.81
CA ASP A 484 -0.81 -13.92 -30.11
C ASP A 484 -2.14 -13.15 -30.13
N ALA A 485 -2.16 -12.00 -29.44
CA ALA A 485 -3.35 -11.16 -29.35
C ALA A 485 -3.68 -10.48 -30.71
N PRO A 486 -4.99 -10.27 -31.03
CA PRO A 486 -5.42 -9.64 -32.28
C PRO A 486 -5.13 -8.14 -32.39
N ILE A 487 -4.96 -7.44 -31.26
CA ILE A 487 -4.54 -6.04 -31.21
C ILE A 487 -3.11 -5.98 -30.71
N LEU A 488 -2.25 -5.26 -31.44
CA LEU A 488 -0.83 -5.09 -31.11
C LEU A 488 -0.48 -3.60 -31.01
N ILE A 489 0.07 -3.21 -29.87
CA ILE A 489 0.54 -1.86 -29.59
C ILE A 489 2.05 -1.89 -29.52
N LEU A 490 2.75 -1.05 -30.33
CA LEU A 490 4.18 -1.02 -30.43
C LEU A 490 4.71 0.39 -30.14
N ASP A 491 5.47 0.55 -29.04
CA ASP A 491 6.04 1.84 -28.65
C ASP A 491 7.55 1.84 -28.90
N GLU A 492 7.99 2.56 -29.94
CA GLU A 492 9.40 2.88 -30.31
C GLU A 492 10.44 1.76 -30.10
N ILE A 493 10.20 0.59 -30.66
CA ILE A 493 10.89 -0.68 -30.35
C ILE A 493 12.39 -0.70 -30.72
N THR A 494 12.89 0.24 -31.53
CA THR A 494 14.21 0.12 -32.19
C THR A 494 15.18 1.25 -31.81
N ALA A 495 14.93 1.97 -30.72
CA ALA A 495 15.86 3.00 -30.25
C ALA A 495 17.13 2.35 -29.63
N SER A 496 18.32 2.85 -30.01
CA SER A 496 19.61 2.52 -29.38
C SER A 496 20.14 1.08 -29.56
N LEU A 497 19.86 0.42 -30.69
CA LEU A 497 20.32 -0.94 -30.97
C LEU A 497 21.45 -0.98 -32.02
N ASP A 498 22.33 -1.98 -31.94
CA ASP A 498 23.29 -2.28 -32.99
C ASP A 498 22.61 -2.82 -34.26
N VAL A 499 23.23 -2.63 -35.41
CA VAL A 499 22.67 -2.92 -36.76
C VAL A 499 22.22 -4.39 -36.90
N ASN A 500 22.93 -5.35 -36.29
CA ASN A 500 22.59 -6.77 -36.38
C ASN A 500 21.33 -7.12 -35.55
N ASN A 501 21.23 -6.60 -34.35
CA ASN A 501 20.06 -6.79 -33.50
C ASN A 501 18.85 -6.08 -34.10
N GLU A 502 19.03 -4.89 -34.66
CA GLU A 502 17.99 -4.16 -35.38
C GLU A 502 17.35 -4.97 -36.49
N LYS A 503 18.17 -5.57 -37.36
CA LYS A 503 17.69 -6.40 -38.49
C LYS A 503 16.82 -7.57 -37.97
N LYS A 504 17.31 -8.28 -36.95
CA LYS A 504 16.57 -9.42 -36.34
C LYS A 504 15.24 -8.99 -35.71
N ILE A 505 15.22 -7.87 -35.02
CA ILE A 505 14.00 -7.31 -34.45
C ILE A 505 13.02 -6.92 -35.56
N GLN A 506 13.47 -6.26 -36.62
CA GLN A 506 12.61 -5.87 -37.73
C GLN A 506 12.01 -7.09 -38.46
N GLU A 507 12.79 -8.15 -38.67
CA GLU A 507 12.28 -9.42 -39.21
C GLU A 507 11.23 -10.04 -38.34
N SER A 508 11.46 -10.05 -37.03
CA SER A 508 10.49 -10.55 -36.03
C SER A 508 9.21 -9.72 -36.03
N LEU A 509 9.31 -8.39 -36.04
CA LEU A 509 8.16 -7.48 -36.09
C LEU A 509 7.34 -7.67 -37.36
N ASN A 510 7.98 -7.78 -38.55
CA ASN A 510 7.28 -7.99 -39.81
C ASN A 510 6.43 -9.30 -39.79
N ASN A 511 6.86 -10.29 -39.02
CA ASN A 511 6.08 -11.51 -38.83
C ASN A 511 4.97 -11.35 -37.78
N LEU A 512 5.23 -10.57 -36.73
CA LEU A 512 4.28 -10.36 -35.62
C LEU A 512 3.05 -9.55 -36.02
N VAL A 513 3.22 -8.55 -36.91
CA VAL A 513 2.14 -7.61 -37.30
C VAL A 513 1.15 -8.20 -38.30
N LYS A 514 1.43 -9.37 -38.91
CA LYS A 514 0.55 -9.98 -39.93
C LYS A 514 -0.83 -10.28 -39.35
N ASP A 515 -1.87 -9.91 -40.08
CA ASP A 515 -3.27 -10.16 -39.76
C ASP A 515 -3.77 -9.58 -38.45
N LYS A 516 -3.04 -8.61 -37.86
CA LYS A 516 -3.38 -7.95 -36.60
C LYS A 516 -3.76 -6.49 -36.78
N THR A 517 -4.56 -5.95 -35.87
CA THR A 517 -4.77 -4.51 -35.74
C THR A 517 -3.56 -3.91 -35.01
N VAL A 518 -2.77 -3.13 -35.70
CA VAL A 518 -1.51 -2.60 -35.15
C VAL A 518 -1.55 -1.09 -35.01
N VAL A 519 -1.21 -0.59 -33.82
CA VAL A 519 -0.93 0.82 -33.59
C VAL A 519 0.55 0.95 -33.19
N ILE A 520 1.34 1.66 -34.03
CA ILE A 520 2.79 1.77 -33.82
C ILE A 520 3.22 3.23 -33.70
N ILE A 521 4.11 3.51 -32.73
CA ILE A 521 4.93 4.71 -32.73
C ILE A 521 6.28 4.34 -33.34
N SER A 522 6.67 5.03 -34.41
CA SER A 522 7.97 4.82 -35.01
C SER A 522 8.58 6.16 -35.47
N HIS A 523 9.88 6.28 -35.26
CA HIS A 523 10.72 7.35 -35.82
C HIS A 523 11.50 6.88 -37.04
N ARG A 524 11.34 5.62 -37.50
CA ARG A 524 12.06 5.06 -38.64
C ARG A 524 11.27 5.15 -39.93
N MET A 525 11.95 5.65 -40.95
CA MET A 525 11.40 5.90 -42.27
C MET A 525 10.72 4.65 -42.87
N LYS A 526 11.35 3.48 -42.78
CA LYS A 526 10.82 2.23 -43.34
C LYS A 526 9.50 1.81 -42.71
N SER A 527 9.40 1.88 -41.37
CA SER A 527 8.18 1.52 -40.66
C SER A 527 7.03 2.47 -40.99
N ILE A 528 7.33 3.76 -41.13
CA ILE A 528 6.33 4.79 -41.44
C ILE A 528 5.82 4.61 -42.88
N LYS A 529 6.72 4.40 -43.87
CA LYS A 529 6.36 4.24 -45.28
C LYS A 529 5.48 3.04 -45.57
N ASN A 530 5.69 1.95 -44.85
CA ASN A 530 4.98 0.68 -45.04
C ASN A 530 3.68 0.58 -44.26
N ALA A 531 3.32 1.60 -43.46
CA ALA A 531 2.04 1.61 -42.72
C ALA A 531 0.85 1.81 -43.67
N ASP A 532 -0.25 1.10 -43.43
CA ASP A 532 -1.47 1.22 -44.20
C ASP A 532 -2.14 2.57 -43.99
N LYS A 533 -1.98 3.12 -42.78
CA LYS A 533 -2.46 4.44 -42.37
C LYS A 533 -1.42 5.16 -41.51
N ILE A 534 -1.24 6.43 -41.73
CA ILE A 534 -0.42 7.31 -40.90
C ILE A 534 -1.29 8.40 -40.32
N VAL A 535 -1.17 8.63 -39.00
CA VAL A 535 -1.85 9.70 -38.26
C VAL A 535 -0.80 10.70 -37.79
N VAL A 536 -0.86 11.92 -38.30
CA VAL A 536 0.07 13.01 -37.97
C VAL A 536 -0.48 13.80 -36.78
N LEU A 537 0.29 13.84 -35.69
CA LEU A 537 -0.10 14.53 -34.46
C LEU A 537 0.70 15.82 -34.29
N GLN A 538 -0.01 16.89 -33.92
CA GLN A 538 0.58 18.18 -33.55
C GLN A 538 -0.20 18.78 -32.38
N ASN A 539 0.52 19.20 -31.32
CA ASN A 539 -0.05 19.88 -30.15
C ASN A 539 -1.30 19.15 -29.56
N GLY A 540 -1.22 17.82 -29.48
CA GLY A 540 -2.31 17.00 -28.92
C GLY A 540 -3.54 16.85 -29.83
N ARG A 541 -3.43 17.14 -31.13
CA ARG A 541 -4.52 16.99 -32.12
C ARG A 541 -4.06 16.20 -33.33
N VAL A 542 -4.99 15.57 -34.04
CA VAL A 542 -4.73 15.03 -35.36
C VAL A 542 -4.70 16.18 -36.36
N GLU A 543 -3.56 16.38 -36.99
CA GLU A 543 -3.37 17.39 -38.05
C GLU A 543 -3.82 16.85 -39.39
N SER A 544 -3.41 15.62 -39.71
CA SER A 544 -3.78 14.95 -40.95
C SER A 544 -3.66 13.43 -40.81
N GLU A 545 -4.37 12.71 -41.67
CA GLU A 545 -4.25 11.26 -41.78
C GLU A 545 -4.32 10.79 -43.23
N GLY A 546 -3.65 9.68 -43.55
CA GLY A 546 -3.61 9.12 -44.90
C GLY A 546 -2.42 8.19 -45.14
N LYS A 547 -2.15 7.84 -46.37
CA LYS A 547 -0.97 7.07 -46.76
C LYS A 547 0.26 7.98 -46.94
N HIS A 548 1.44 7.41 -46.96
CA HIS A 548 2.73 8.12 -47.10
C HIS A 548 2.74 9.12 -48.26
N GLU A 549 2.39 8.68 -49.47
CA GLU A 549 2.43 9.50 -50.68
C GLU A 549 1.40 10.65 -50.62
N GLU A 550 0.23 10.43 -50.07
CA GLU A 550 -0.80 11.45 -49.90
C GLU A 550 -0.39 12.53 -48.91
N LEU A 551 0.23 12.12 -47.80
CA LEU A 551 0.64 13.05 -46.73
C LEU A 551 1.86 13.88 -47.13
N LEU A 552 2.76 13.35 -47.96
CA LEU A 552 3.86 14.14 -48.53
C LEU A 552 3.37 15.33 -49.39
N GLN A 553 2.18 15.21 -50.00
CA GLN A 553 1.57 16.27 -50.78
C GLN A 553 0.70 17.21 -49.96
N LYS A 554 -0.04 16.67 -48.98
CA LYS A 554 -1.07 17.40 -48.23
C LYS A 554 -0.59 18.02 -46.92
N SER A 555 0.37 17.39 -46.21
CA SER A 555 0.80 17.83 -44.87
C SER A 555 2.23 18.39 -44.92
N LYS A 556 2.33 19.70 -44.71
CA LYS A 556 3.64 20.37 -44.58
C LYS A 556 4.42 19.88 -43.37
N ILE A 557 3.70 19.53 -42.29
CA ILE A 557 4.27 19.02 -41.04
C ILE A 557 4.86 17.64 -41.25
N TYR A 558 4.12 16.75 -41.92
CA TYR A 558 4.61 15.42 -42.25
C TYR A 558 5.84 15.48 -43.16
N LYS A 559 5.82 16.32 -44.21
CA LYS A 559 6.96 16.50 -45.10
C LYS A 559 8.23 16.94 -44.35
N ASN A 560 8.12 17.95 -43.49
CA ASN A 560 9.26 18.43 -42.70
C ASN A 560 9.76 17.35 -41.73
N LEU A 561 8.86 16.54 -41.14
CA LEU A 561 9.21 15.45 -40.23
C LEU A 561 10.01 14.38 -40.98
N ILE A 562 9.55 13.99 -42.17
CA ILE A 562 10.24 13.01 -43.04
C ILE A 562 11.61 13.51 -43.50
N GLU A 563 11.73 14.79 -43.89
CA GLU A 563 13.01 15.39 -44.26
C GLU A 563 14.00 15.37 -43.09
N LYS A 564 13.57 15.72 -41.88
CA LYS A 564 14.43 15.67 -40.69
C LYS A 564 14.83 14.24 -40.32
N THR A 565 13.92 13.27 -40.41
CA THR A 565 14.23 11.86 -40.14
C THR A 565 15.24 11.33 -41.14
N LYS A 566 15.10 11.68 -42.44
CA LYS A 566 16.04 11.30 -43.48
C LYS A 566 17.45 11.88 -43.22
N MET A 567 17.52 13.16 -42.86
CA MET A 567 18.79 13.80 -42.49
C MET A 567 19.45 13.12 -41.29
N ALA A 568 18.65 12.73 -40.27
CA ALA A 568 19.18 12.05 -39.10
C ALA A 568 19.69 10.63 -39.40
N GLU A 569 19.03 9.90 -40.31
CA GLU A 569 19.47 8.57 -40.75
C GLU A 569 20.74 8.64 -41.68
N GLU A 570 20.94 9.74 -42.37
CA GLU A 570 22.11 9.99 -43.23
C GLU A 570 23.33 10.56 -42.47
N PHE A 571 23.14 11.00 -41.19
CA PHE A 571 24.22 11.53 -40.35
C PHE A 571 25.07 10.37 -39.83
N ILE A 572 26.19 10.09 -40.51
CA ILE A 572 27.22 9.14 -40.07
C ILE A 572 28.30 9.94 -39.35
N TYR A 573 28.61 9.59 -38.08
CA TYR A 573 29.76 10.10 -37.35
C TYR A 573 31.07 9.61 -37.98
#